data_997bdabd0eefcc54fda1cd90711f1f83
#
_entry.id   997bdabd0eefcc54fda1cd90711f1f83
#
_cell.length_a   1.000
_cell.length_b   1.000
_cell.length_c   1.000
_cell.angle_alpha   90.00
_cell.angle_beta   90.00
_cell.angle_gamma   90.00
#
_symmetry.space_group_name_H-M   'P 1'
#
loop_
_entity.id
_entity.type
_entity.pdbx_description
1 polymer ?
#
loop_
_entity_poly.entity_id
_entity_poly.type
_entity_poly.pdbx_seq_one_letter_code
_entity_poly.pdbx_strand_id
1 'polypeptide(L)'
;LIAQTKGEAFYRGELADTICDFAAEHGAALSREDMAAHKADWCGTISKKFDDLELHEIPPNGQGITALMALGILSHTRIRELDADNHLAIHLQVEAMKLALVDAETYVSDGDHMTDVTSEALLDETYLASRASLIDETRAQDFNAGAPKNGGTVYLTAADASGMMVSFI
;
A
#
# COMPACT_ATOMS: atom_id res chain seq x y z
N LEU A 1 29.75 -15.83 11.62
CA LEU A 1 30.22 -14.92 10.57
C LEU A 1 29.52 -13.55 10.69
N ILE A 2 28.17 -13.44 10.54
CA ILE A 2 27.43 -12.17 10.57
C ILE A 2 27.71 -11.41 11.88
N ALA A 3 27.57 -12.07 13.04
CA ALA A 3 27.81 -11.43 14.35
C ALA A 3 29.28 -10.99 14.54
N GLN A 4 30.23 -11.78 14.03
CA GLN A 4 31.67 -11.46 14.13
C GLN A 4 32.06 -10.24 13.29
N THR A 5 31.42 -10.07 12.15
CA THR A 5 31.66 -8.95 11.21
C THR A 5 30.70 -7.79 11.40
N LYS A 6 29.81 -7.85 12.41
CA LYS A 6 28.76 -6.84 12.66
C LYS A 6 27.88 -6.58 11.44
N GLY A 7 27.60 -7.62 10.65
CA GLY A 7 26.78 -7.56 9.46
C GLY A 7 27.56 -7.37 8.15
N GLU A 8 28.82 -6.94 8.18
CA GLU A 8 29.58 -6.63 6.96
C GLU A 8 29.71 -7.81 6.00
N ALA A 9 29.84 -9.04 6.51
CA ALA A 9 29.91 -10.24 5.68
C ALA A 9 28.64 -10.48 4.85
N PHE A 10 27.48 -9.95 5.28
CA PHE A 10 26.23 -10.07 4.54
C PHE A 10 26.15 -9.07 3.37
N TYR A 11 26.67 -7.85 3.56
CA TYR A 11 26.54 -6.79 2.57
C TYR A 11 27.78 -6.62 1.68
N ARG A 12 28.99 -6.91 2.19
CA ARG A 12 30.27 -6.64 1.52
C ARG A 12 31.30 -7.75 1.61
N GLY A 13 30.86 -8.99 1.88
CA GLY A 13 31.74 -10.13 2.06
C GLY A 13 31.24 -11.40 1.36
N GLU A 14 31.73 -12.53 1.80
CA GLU A 14 31.49 -13.83 1.16
C GLU A 14 30.00 -14.21 1.03
N LEU A 15 29.13 -13.74 1.93
CA LEU A 15 27.68 -13.97 1.81
C LEU A 15 27.09 -13.14 0.68
N ALA A 16 27.48 -11.87 0.55
CA ALA A 16 27.06 -11.02 -0.56
C ALA A 16 27.54 -11.62 -1.90
N ASP A 17 28.78 -12.10 -1.95
CA ASP A 17 29.31 -12.74 -3.15
C ASP A 17 28.51 -13.97 -3.53
N THR A 18 28.20 -14.85 -2.58
CA THR A 18 27.40 -16.05 -2.81
C THR A 18 25.99 -15.72 -3.30
N ILE A 19 25.35 -14.74 -2.69
CA ILE A 19 23.99 -14.27 -3.07
C ILE A 19 23.99 -13.69 -4.48
N CYS A 20 24.96 -12.82 -4.80
CA CYS A 20 25.04 -12.17 -6.10
C CYS A 20 25.44 -13.15 -7.22
N ASP A 21 26.30 -14.12 -6.95
CA ASP A 21 26.65 -15.18 -7.93
C ASP A 21 25.41 -16.02 -8.24
N PHE A 22 24.65 -16.43 -7.22
CA PHE A 22 23.39 -17.13 -7.41
C PHE A 22 22.36 -16.28 -8.19
N ALA A 23 22.23 -15.01 -7.83
CA ALA A 23 21.35 -14.08 -8.53
C ALA A 23 21.69 -13.98 -10.03
N ALA A 24 22.97 -13.80 -10.36
CA ALA A 24 23.45 -13.73 -11.74
C ALA A 24 23.21 -15.02 -12.51
N GLU A 25 23.46 -16.18 -11.90
CA GLU A 25 23.24 -17.51 -12.51
C GLU A 25 21.76 -17.75 -12.86
N HIS A 26 20.84 -17.15 -12.06
CA HIS A 26 19.38 -17.32 -12.23
C HIS A 26 18.69 -16.13 -12.90
N GLY A 27 19.45 -15.18 -13.44
CA GLY A 27 18.91 -14.03 -14.18
C GLY A 27 18.23 -12.96 -13.31
N ALA A 28 18.55 -12.92 -12.01
CA ALA A 28 18.08 -11.85 -11.12
C ALA A 28 18.96 -10.61 -11.24
N ALA A 29 18.39 -9.43 -10.96
CA ALA A 29 19.06 -8.13 -11.16
C ALA A 29 19.99 -7.71 -10.01
N LEU A 30 19.95 -8.40 -8.86
CA LEU A 30 20.71 -8.02 -7.67
C LEU A 30 22.22 -8.13 -7.91
N SER A 31 22.93 -7.01 -7.73
CA SER A 31 24.38 -6.92 -7.92
C SER A 31 25.15 -6.78 -6.59
N ARG A 32 26.47 -6.95 -6.66
CA ARG A 32 27.37 -6.68 -5.51
C ARG A 32 27.37 -5.19 -5.14
N GLU A 33 27.25 -4.32 -6.12
CA GLU A 33 27.15 -2.88 -5.95
C GLU A 33 25.90 -2.51 -5.17
N ASP A 34 24.75 -3.13 -5.46
CA ASP A 34 23.50 -2.92 -4.73
C ASP A 34 23.64 -3.35 -3.27
N MET A 35 24.18 -4.54 -3.03
CA MET A 35 24.45 -5.03 -1.68
C MET A 35 25.39 -4.11 -0.91
N ALA A 36 26.47 -3.67 -1.53
CA ALA A 36 27.46 -2.81 -0.88
C ALA A 36 26.96 -1.39 -0.62
N ALA A 37 26.08 -0.88 -1.49
CA ALA A 37 25.51 0.47 -1.36
C ALA A 37 24.39 0.53 -0.30
N HIS A 38 23.79 -0.61 0.05
CA HIS A 38 22.68 -0.65 0.99
C HIS A 38 23.05 -0.05 2.35
N LYS A 39 22.16 0.80 2.85
CA LYS A 39 22.21 1.39 4.21
C LYS A 39 20.82 1.33 4.83
N ALA A 40 20.80 1.14 6.15
CA ALA A 40 19.56 1.22 6.91
C ALA A 40 19.19 2.70 7.14
N ASP A 41 17.96 3.05 6.87
CA ASP A 41 17.42 4.39 7.07
C ASP A 41 16.24 4.38 8.04
N TRP A 42 16.03 5.52 8.72
CA TRP A 42 14.85 5.76 9.52
C TRP A 42 13.78 6.41 8.64
N CYS A 43 12.71 5.67 8.32
CA CYS A 43 11.68 6.11 7.37
C CYS A 43 10.35 6.55 8.01
N GLY A 44 10.24 6.48 9.35
CA GLY A 44 8.95 6.70 10.01
C GLY A 44 7.96 5.57 9.78
N THR A 45 6.68 5.84 10.01
CA THR A 45 5.59 4.87 9.81
C THR A 45 4.41 5.49 9.09
N ILE A 46 3.68 4.68 8.35
CA ILE A 46 2.30 4.93 7.92
C ILE A 46 1.36 4.18 8.86
N SER A 47 0.14 4.65 9.05
CA SER A 47 -0.77 4.01 10.00
C SER A 47 -2.24 4.05 9.56
N LYS A 48 -3.04 3.19 10.17
CA LYS A 48 -4.51 3.16 10.05
C LYS A 48 -5.14 2.80 11.37
N LYS A 49 -6.14 3.57 11.75
CA LYS A 49 -6.96 3.27 12.93
C LYS A 49 -8.03 2.24 12.59
N PHE A 50 -8.22 1.30 13.52
CA PHE A 50 -9.33 0.36 13.51
C PHE A 50 -9.80 0.18 14.95
N ASP A 51 -11.00 0.65 15.29
CA ASP A 51 -11.50 0.79 16.65
C ASP A 51 -10.56 1.60 17.55
N ASP A 52 -10.23 1.03 18.71
CA ASP A 52 -9.32 1.62 19.71
C ASP A 52 -7.84 1.35 19.43
N LEU A 53 -7.55 0.65 18.32
CA LEU A 53 -6.19 0.28 17.92
C LEU A 53 -5.73 1.12 16.74
N GLU A 54 -4.44 1.33 16.65
CA GLU A 54 -3.78 1.90 15.48
C GLU A 54 -2.65 0.97 15.04
N LEU A 55 -2.78 0.44 13.82
CA LEU A 55 -1.73 -0.37 13.21
C LEU A 55 -0.74 0.55 12.50
N HIS A 56 0.54 0.38 12.81
CA HIS A 56 1.65 1.09 12.17
C HIS A 56 2.47 0.12 11.34
N GLU A 57 2.81 0.54 10.14
CA GLU A 57 3.67 -0.21 9.21
C GLU A 57 4.76 0.70 8.65
N ILE A 58 5.84 0.10 8.16
CA ILE A 58 6.83 0.85 7.39
C ILE A 58 6.22 1.27 6.04
N PRO A 59 6.61 2.44 5.49
CA PRO A 59 6.16 2.85 4.17
C PRO A 59 6.54 1.85 3.07
N PRO A 60 5.94 1.93 1.89
CA PRO A 60 6.42 1.23 0.71
C PRO A 60 7.95 1.40 0.53
N ASN A 61 8.58 0.38 0.01
CA ASN A 61 8.19 -0.70 -0.92
C ASN A 61 7.64 -1.98 -0.27
N GLY A 62 7.61 -2.09 1.07
CA GLY A 62 7.07 -3.25 1.76
C GLY A 62 5.54 -3.40 1.62
N GLN A 63 5.04 -4.59 1.94
CA GLN A 63 3.61 -4.92 1.79
C GLN A 63 2.75 -4.47 2.98
N GLY A 64 3.30 -3.80 3.99
CA GLY A 64 2.57 -3.35 5.18
C GLY A 64 1.36 -2.48 4.85
N ILE A 65 1.47 -1.62 3.84
CA ILE A 65 0.38 -0.78 3.36
C ILE A 65 -0.85 -1.59 2.92
N THR A 66 -0.67 -2.83 2.43
CA THR A 66 -1.78 -3.71 2.05
C THR A 66 -2.66 -4.07 3.24
N ALA A 67 -2.04 -4.35 4.39
CA ALA A 67 -2.78 -4.60 5.64
C ALA A 67 -3.53 -3.34 6.11
N LEU A 68 -2.91 -2.17 6.00
CA LEU A 68 -3.56 -0.89 6.34
C LEU A 68 -4.75 -0.59 5.43
N MET A 69 -4.63 -0.83 4.12
CA MET A 69 -5.74 -0.70 3.17
C MET A 69 -6.88 -1.67 3.51
N ALA A 70 -6.57 -2.94 3.75
CA ALA A 70 -7.58 -3.93 4.12
C ALA A 70 -8.33 -3.55 5.40
N LEU A 71 -7.64 -3.10 6.45
CA LEU A 71 -8.26 -2.59 7.68
C LEU A 71 -9.13 -1.35 7.40
N GLY A 72 -8.65 -0.44 6.58
CA GLY A 72 -9.40 0.75 6.20
C GLY A 72 -10.67 0.39 5.41
N ILE A 73 -10.62 -0.55 4.47
CA ILE A 73 -11.79 -1.07 3.76
C ILE A 73 -12.78 -1.72 4.75
N LEU A 74 -12.28 -2.57 5.65
CA LEU A 74 -13.10 -3.24 6.67
C LEU A 74 -13.80 -2.25 7.61
N SER A 75 -13.20 -1.10 7.91
CA SER A 75 -13.81 -0.08 8.76
C SER A 75 -15.11 0.49 8.19
N HIS A 76 -15.32 0.39 6.87
CA HIS A 76 -16.52 0.80 6.15
C HIS A 76 -17.52 -0.33 5.91
N THR A 77 -17.30 -1.50 6.53
CA THR A 77 -18.22 -2.65 6.50
C THR A 77 -18.86 -2.84 7.87
N ARG A 78 -19.77 -3.78 7.96
CA ARG A 78 -20.36 -4.15 9.25
C ARG A 78 -19.58 -5.22 10.02
N ILE A 79 -18.30 -5.41 9.75
CA ILE A 79 -17.45 -6.45 10.38
C ILE A 79 -17.50 -6.41 11.91
N ARG A 80 -17.66 -5.20 12.50
CA ARG A 80 -17.72 -4.98 13.94
C ARG A 80 -18.99 -5.52 14.61
N GLU A 81 -20.02 -5.79 13.84
CA GLU A 81 -21.30 -6.33 14.30
C GLU A 81 -21.29 -7.87 14.33
N LEU A 82 -20.22 -8.48 13.84
CA LEU A 82 -20.11 -9.91 13.61
C LEU A 82 -19.12 -10.55 14.59
N ASP A 83 -19.45 -11.78 15.03
CA ASP A 83 -18.49 -12.59 15.75
C ASP A 83 -17.32 -13.00 14.85
N ALA A 84 -16.12 -13.13 15.41
CA ALA A 84 -14.90 -13.41 14.66
C ALA A 84 -14.98 -14.70 13.81
N ASP A 85 -15.68 -15.71 14.31
CA ASP A 85 -15.88 -17.00 13.64
C ASP A 85 -17.10 -17.03 12.70
N ASN A 86 -17.78 -15.89 12.52
CA ASN A 86 -18.90 -15.79 11.59
C ASN A 86 -18.40 -15.90 10.15
N HIS A 87 -19.06 -16.74 9.34
CA HIS A 87 -18.68 -16.94 7.93
C HIS A 87 -18.67 -15.62 7.12
N LEU A 88 -19.57 -14.67 7.43
CA LEU A 88 -19.59 -13.37 6.80
C LEU A 88 -18.40 -12.51 7.24
N ALA A 89 -17.97 -12.60 8.51
CA ALA A 89 -16.77 -11.89 8.97
C ALA A 89 -15.53 -12.37 8.20
N ILE A 90 -15.39 -13.67 7.99
CA ILE A 90 -14.32 -14.25 7.18
C ILE A 90 -14.42 -13.79 5.73
N HIS A 91 -15.64 -13.81 5.16
CA HIS A 91 -15.88 -13.35 3.79
C HIS A 91 -15.48 -11.90 3.60
N LEU A 92 -15.89 -10.99 4.49
CA LEU A 92 -15.52 -9.57 4.42
C LEU A 92 -14.00 -9.35 4.49
N GLN A 93 -13.30 -10.11 5.37
CA GLN A 93 -11.84 -10.04 5.46
C GLN A 93 -11.16 -10.48 4.17
N VAL A 94 -11.63 -11.58 3.56
CA VAL A 94 -11.07 -12.07 2.29
C VAL A 94 -11.32 -11.07 1.16
N GLU A 95 -12.53 -10.54 1.01
CA GLU A 95 -12.86 -9.57 -0.04
C GLU A 95 -12.09 -8.25 0.15
N ALA A 96 -11.98 -7.74 1.38
CA ALA A 96 -11.17 -6.56 1.68
C ALA A 96 -9.68 -6.77 1.35
N MET A 97 -9.13 -7.95 1.68
CA MET A 97 -7.75 -8.28 1.33
C MET A 97 -7.54 -8.38 -0.18
N LYS A 98 -8.48 -8.95 -0.93
CA LYS A 98 -8.42 -9.02 -2.40
C LYS A 98 -8.39 -7.62 -3.03
N LEU A 99 -9.23 -6.70 -2.55
CA LEU A 99 -9.24 -5.30 -2.97
C LEU A 99 -7.91 -4.60 -2.66
N ALA A 100 -7.39 -4.80 -1.46
CA ALA A 100 -6.11 -4.23 -1.05
C ALA A 100 -4.92 -4.79 -1.85
N LEU A 101 -4.93 -6.10 -2.14
CA LEU A 101 -3.86 -6.75 -2.91
C LEU A 101 -3.82 -6.26 -4.35
N VAL A 102 -4.96 -6.18 -5.04
CA VAL A 102 -4.98 -5.72 -6.43
C VAL A 102 -4.56 -4.26 -6.57
N ASP A 103 -4.87 -3.41 -5.59
CA ASP A 103 -4.40 -2.04 -5.53
C ASP A 103 -2.88 -1.99 -5.25
N ALA A 104 -2.41 -2.81 -4.30
CA ALA A 104 -0.98 -2.88 -3.99
C ALA A 104 -0.15 -3.38 -5.18
N GLU A 105 -0.58 -4.43 -5.87
CA GLU A 105 0.09 -4.94 -7.06
C GLU A 105 0.17 -3.90 -8.19
N THR A 106 -0.80 -2.99 -8.24
CA THR A 106 -0.88 -1.97 -9.29
C THR A 106 -0.06 -0.72 -8.97
N TYR A 107 -0.05 -0.29 -7.71
CA TYR A 107 0.44 1.05 -7.33
C TYR A 107 1.64 1.05 -6.40
N VAL A 108 1.87 -0.02 -5.62
CA VAL A 108 2.96 -0.04 -4.64
C VAL A 108 4.28 -0.41 -5.31
N SER A 109 5.25 0.46 -5.15
CA SER A 109 6.62 0.28 -5.63
C SER A 109 7.60 0.93 -4.65
N ASP A 110 8.81 1.18 -5.07
CA ASP A 110 9.74 2.03 -4.33
C ASP A 110 9.12 3.41 -4.10
N GLY A 111 9.18 3.92 -2.86
CA GLY A 111 8.53 5.17 -2.46
C GLY A 111 8.91 6.37 -3.32
N ASP A 112 10.17 6.44 -3.77
CA ASP A 112 10.66 7.50 -4.65
C ASP A 112 10.02 7.45 -6.06
N HIS A 113 9.44 6.32 -6.44
CA HIS A 113 8.78 6.09 -7.72
C HIS A 113 7.24 6.14 -7.64
N MET A 114 6.67 6.25 -6.43
CA MET A 114 5.22 6.38 -6.23
C MET A 114 4.75 7.83 -6.41
N THR A 115 4.99 8.40 -7.59
CA THR A 115 4.70 9.82 -7.87
C THR A 115 3.25 10.08 -8.27
N ASP A 116 2.62 9.14 -8.95
CA ASP A 116 1.24 9.28 -9.45
C ASP A 116 0.20 8.85 -8.42
N VAL A 117 0.52 7.87 -7.59
CA VAL A 117 -0.33 7.39 -6.50
C VAL A 117 0.52 7.24 -5.24
N THR A 118 0.25 8.06 -4.23
CA THR A 118 0.99 8.06 -2.96
C THR A 118 0.36 7.14 -1.93
N SER A 119 1.11 6.84 -0.86
CA SER A 119 0.58 6.08 0.29
C SER A 119 -0.63 6.75 0.91
N GLU A 120 -0.63 8.09 1.00
CA GLU A 120 -1.74 8.87 1.54
C GLU A 120 -3.00 8.72 0.67
N ALA A 121 -2.84 8.70 -0.66
CA ALA A 121 -3.96 8.51 -1.59
C ALA A 121 -4.56 7.10 -1.49
N LEU A 122 -3.73 6.08 -1.28
CA LEU A 122 -4.17 4.69 -1.07
C LEU A 122 -4.85 4.49 0.29
N LEU A 123 -4.49 5.30 1.29
CA LEU A 123 -5.05 5.25 2.65
C LEU A 123 -6.15 6.30 2.89
N ASP A 124 -6.54 7.07 1.87
CA ASP A 124 -7.62 8.06 1.96
C ASP A 124 -8.96 7.40 2.30
N GLU A 125 -9.69 8.00 3.26
CA GLU A 125 -10.96 7.44 3.76
C GLU A 125 -12.02 7.34 2.66
N THR A 126 -12.10 8.33 1.78
CA THR A 126 -13.07 8.34 0.68
C THR A 126 -12.75 7.25 -0.33
N TYR A 127 -11.45 7.06 -0.60
CA TYR A 127 -11.00 5.98 -1.46
C TYR A 127 -11.33 4.61 -0.88
N LEU A 128 -10.97 4.36 0.39
CA LEU A 128 -11.21 3.08 1.07
C LEU A 128 -12.71 2.77 1.21
N ALA A 129 -13.55 3.79 1.48
CA ALA A 129 -15.00 3.65 1.48
C ALA A 129 -15.53 3.24 0.10
N SER A 130 -15.01 3.83 -0.96
CA SER A 130 -15.39 3.46 -2.34
C SER A 130 -15.02 2.02 -2.67
N ARG A 131 -13.86 1.54 -2.19
CA ARG A 131 -13.46 0.14 -2.35
C ARG A 131 -14.37 -0.80 -1.56
N ALA A 132 -14.70 -0.46 -0.32
CA ALA A 132 -15.61 -1.24 0.52
C ALA A 132 -17.00 -1.41 -0.12
N SER A 133 -17.50 -0.38 -0.82
CA SER A 133 -18.80 -0.42 -1.50
C SER A 133 -18.88 -1.45 -2.64
N LEU A 134 -17.76 -1.98 -3.09
CA LEU A 134 -17.71 -3.02 -4.12
C LEU A 134 -17.95 -4.43 -3.57
N ILE A 135 -17.85 -4.63 -2.25
CA ILE A 135 -18.02 -5.94 -1.64
C ILE A 135 -19.49 -6.36 -1.69
N ASP A 136 -19.75 -7.52 -2.29
CA ASP A 136 -21.05 -8.19 -2.24
C ASP A 136 -21.03 -9.25 -1.12
N GLU A 137 -21.80 -9.05 -0.07
CA GLU A 137 -21.82 -9.94 1.10
C GLU A 137 -22.31 -11.37 0.81
N THR A 138 -22.85 -11.60 -0.38
CA THR A 138 -23.47 -12.88 -0.74
C THR A 138 -22.63 -13.75 -1.67
N ARG A 139 -21.57 -13.21 -2.26
CA ARG A 139 -20.72 -13.92 -3.22
C ARG A 139 -19.30 -13.38 -3.26
N ALA A 140 -18.36 -14.26 -3.57
CA ALA A 140 -17.00 -13.88 -3.89
C ALA A 140 -16.94 -13.20 -5.27
N GLN A 141 -16.04 -12.22 -5.39
CA GLN A 141 -15.86 -11.41 -6.61
C GLN A 141 -14.39 -11.35 -7.02
N ASP A 142 -14.15 -11.11 -8.30
CA ASP A 142 -12.85 -10.67 -8.79
C ASP A 142 -12.87 -9.14 -8.92
N PHE A 143 -11.77 -8.51 -8.53
CA PHE A 143 -11.66 -7.05 -8.52
C PHE A 143 -10.56 -6.57 -9.47
N ASN A 144 -10.77 -5.38 -10.00
CA ASN A 144 -9.73 -4.58 -10.64
C ASN A 144 -9.20 -3.53 -9.67
N ALA A 145 -8.02 -3.01 -9.94
CA ALA A 145 -7.47 -1.88 -9.19
C ALA A 145 -8.43 -0.68 -9.22
N GLY A 146 -8.48 0.02 -8.11
CA GLY A 146 -9.23 1.27 -8.01
C GLY A 146 -8.50 2.42 -8.73
N ALA A 147 -9.01 3.63 -8.54
CA ALA A 147 -8.38 4.85 -9.02
C ALA A 147 -8.25 5.83 -7.84
N PRO A 148 -7.25 5.67 -6.98
CA PRO A 148 -7.01 6.61 -5.91
C PRO A 148 -6.68 7.98 -6.49
N LYS A 149 -7.28 9.03 -5.95
CA LYS A 149 -7.01 10.40 -6.41
C LYS A 149 -5.87 10.96 -5.59
N ASN A 150 -4.80 11.38 -6.22
CA ASN A 150 -3.89 12.33 -5.59
C ASN A 150 -4.68 13.58 -5.24
N GLY A 151 -4.62 14.05 -3.99
CA GLY A 151 -5.43 15.11 -3.42
C GLY A 151 -5.84 16.17 -4.45
N GLY A 152 -7.12 16.16 -4.82
CA GLY A 152 -7.59 16.95 -5.96
C GLY A 152 -8.00 18.34 -5.52
N THR A 153 -7.37 19.35 -6.06
CA THR A 153 -7.95 20.67 -6.17
C THR A 153 -9.08 20.61 -7.20
N VAL A 154 -10.31 20.89 -6.80
CA VAL A 154 -11.41 21.06 -7.74
C VAL A 154 -11.36 22.50 -8.26
N TYR A 155 -11.16 22.65 -9.56
CA TYR A 155 -11.24 23.92 -10.24
C TYR A 155 -12.60 24.05 -10.91
N LEU A 156 -13.37 25.04 -10.49
CA LEU A 156 -14.69 25.36 -11.05
C LEU A 156 -14.62 26.70 -11.77
N THR A 157 -15.13 26.72 -13.00
CA THR A 157 -15.37 27.97 -13.73
C THR A 157 -16.83 28.07 -14.09
N ALA A 158 -17.41 29.26 -13.92
CA ALA A 158 -18.74 29.57 -14.37
C ALA A 158 -18.75 30.96 -15.02
N ALA A 159 -19.53 31.14 -16.07
CA ALA A 159 -19.74 32.42 -16.70
C ALA A 159 -21.23 32.63 -17.00
N ASP A 160 -21.71 33.85 -16.90
CA ASP A 160 -23.08 34.21 -17.26
C ASP A 160 -23.14 35.06 -18.55
N ALA A 161 -24.35 35.33 -19.02
CA ALA A 161 -24.58 36.10 -20.24
C ALA A 161 -24.17 37.57 -20.14
N SER A 162 -23.92 38.12 -18.95
CA SER A 162 -23.41 39.45 -18.72
C SER A 162 -21.89 39.56 -18.86
N GLY A 163 -21.20 38.42 -19.01
CA GLY A 163 -19.74 38.34 -19.05
C GLY A 163 -19.09 38.26 -17.68
N MET A 164 -19.83 38.06 -16.59
CA MET A 164 -19.26 37.77 -15.28
C MET A 164 -18.71 36.38 -15.28
N MET A 165 -17.48 36.20 -14.80
CA MET A 165 -16.80 34.93 -14.70
C MET A 165 -16.34 34.67 -13.26
N VAL A 166 -16.54 33.45 -12.80
CA VAL A 166 -16.01 32.95 -11.51
C VAL A 166 -15.00 31.86 -11.80
N SER A 167 -13.83 32.00 -11.18
CA SER A 167 -12.78 30.99 -11.12
C SER A 167 -12.60 30.64 -9.65
N PHE A 168 -12.85 29.39 -9.30
CA PHE A 168 -12.84 28.91 -7.93
C PHE A 168 -11.94 27.67 -7.83
N ILE A 169 -10.95 27.72 -6.93
CA ILE A 169 -10.00 26.64 -6.64
C ILE A 169 -10.12 26.27 -5.18
#